data_f0d25e01afde6739ee67eb8900d709cb
#
_entry.id   f0d25e01afde6739ee67eb8900d709cb
#
_cell.length_a   1.000
_cell.length_b   1.000
_cell.length_c   1.000
_cell.angle_alpha   90.00
_cell.angle_beta   90.00
_cell.angle_gamma   90.00
#
_symmetry.space_group_name_H-M   'P 1'
#
loop_
_entity.id
_entity.type
_entity.pdbx_description
1 polymer ?
#
loop_
_entity_poly.entity_id
_entity_poly.type
_entity_poly.pdbx_seq_one_letter_code
_entity_poly.pdbx_strand_id
1 'polypeptide(L)'
;NTEMKPLPFPNNKEKWESRNIYLGKWDESMKPLSPYILFDYLTQIRDRKDIEVVVIDSFTSWTDHVAEACVAKYGKSFEVWSEYARQITMLFDLLKSSGKYCFLIGHDEVVQIEDQATKRLKVGGKKWEGMCEKEALVVLYSTMSRDESGKLKYVFQTQTDGITSAKSPMGMFEDFEIDNDLQMIIERMKAFYTDEPKAEVAKEEEIKPAVKKALNKK
;
A
#
# COMPACT_ATOMS: atom_id res chain seq x y z
N ASN A 1 25.23 -4.49 -11.12
CA ASN A 1 24.16 -4.95 -10.25
C ASN A 1 23.72 -6.32 -10.65
N THR A 2 24.26 -7.31 -9.94
CA THR A 2 23.96 -8.72 -10.13
C THR A 2 22.67 -9.14 -9.47
N GLU A 3 21.93 -8.18 -8.94
CA GLU A 3 20.88 -8.43 -8.03
C GLU A 3 19.58 -8.59 -8.74
N MET A 4 19.12 -9.78 -8.56
CA MET A 4 17.75 -10.19 -8.80
C MET A 4 17.16 -9.59 -10.07
N LYS A 5 17.55 -10.19 -11.19
CA LYS A 5 16.65 -10.12 -12.34
C LYS A 5 15.27 -10.48 -11.78
N PRO A 6 14.27 -9.63 -11.97
CA PRO A 6 12.93 -9.99 -11.54
C PRO A 6 12.66 -11.39 -12.07
N LEU A 7 12.32 -12.29 -11.17
CA LEU A 7 11.98 -13.65 -11.58
C LEU A 7 10.85 -13.48 -12.60
N PRO A 8 10.98 -13.98 -13.81
CA PRO A 8 9.86 -13.99 -14.73
C PRO A 8 8.73 -14.72 -13.99
N PHE A 9 7.56 -14.13 -13.92
CA PHE A 9 6.38 -14.82 -13.39
C PHE A 9 6.27 -16.14 -14.12
N PRO A 10 6.51 -17.29 -13.45
CA PRO A 10 6.93 -18.50 -14.15
C PRO A 10 5.86 -19.13 -15.00
N ASN A 11 4.60 -18.81 -14.83
CA ASN A 11 3.51 -19.63 -15.37
C ASN A 11 2.47 -18.93 -16.22
N ASN A 12 2.65 -17.67 -16.59
CA ASN A 12 1.64 -16.94 -17.37
C ASN A 12 2.21 -16.04 -18.47
N LYS A 13 3.30 -16.46 -19.14
CA LYS A 13 3.86 -15.71 -20.28
C LYS A 13 2.83 -15.41 -21.38
N GLU A 14 1.79 -16.24 -21.50
CA GLU A 14 0.73 -16.07 -22.49
C GLU A 14 -0.38 -15.09 -22.04
N LYS A 15 -0.49 -14.79 -20.74
CA LYS A 15 -1.52 -13.91 -20.18
C LYS A 15 -1.03 -12.55 -19.72
N TRP A 16 0.28 -12.40 -19.46
CA TRP A 16 0.87 -11.17 -18.92
C TRP A 16 2.05 -10.73 -19.76
N GLU A 17 1.89 -9.74 -20.60
CA GLU A 17 3.04 -8.94 -21.05
C GLU A 17 3.54 -8.10 -19.86
N SER A 18 4.31 -8.73 -18.98
CA SER A 18 4.95 -7.99 -17.91
C SER A 18 6.09 -7.16 -18.51
N ARG A 19 5.91 -5.87 -18.53
CA ARG A 19 7.01 -4.93 -18.82
C ARG A 19 7.71 -4.61 -17.50
N ASN A 20 8.65 -5.45 -17.12
CA ASN A 20 9.47 -5.20 -15.97
C ASN A 20 10.47 -4.09 -16.29
N ILE A 21 10.27 -2.93 -15.67
CA ILE A 21 11.23 -1.83 -15.71
C ILE A 21 12.09 -1.96 -14.46
N TYR A 22 13.36 -2.29 -14.66
CA TYR A 22 14.31 -2.40 -13.57
C TYR A 22 14.94 -1.04 -13.29
N LEU A 23 14.66 -0.48 -12.11
CA LEU A 23 15.26 0.76 -11.62
C LEU A 23 16.30 0.43 -10.55
N GLY A 24 17.49 0.00 -10.97
CA GLY A 24 18.64 -0.13 -10.08
C GLY A 24 19.25 1.23 -9.72
N LYS A 25 20.16 1.24 -8.74
CA LYS A 25 21.00 2.42 -8.45
C LYS A 25 22.03 2.72 -9.54
N TRP A 26 22.29 1.78 -10.42
CA TRP A 26 23.34 1.81 -11.45
C TRP A 26 22.82 1.29 -12.77
N ASP A 27 23.21 1.94 -13.87
CA ASP A 27 22.98 1.41 -15.21
C ASP A 27 23.97 0.27 -15.56
N GLU A 28 23.82 -0.29 -16.76
CA GLU A 28 24.71 -1.37 -17.25
C GLU A 28 26.18 -0.94 -17.36
N SER A 29 26.43 0.36 -17.45
CA SER A 29 27.77 0.96 -17.50
C SER A 29 28.29 1.38 -16.13
N MET A 30 27.63 0.97 -15.05
CA MET A 30 27.95 1.34 -13.65
C MET A 30 27.86 2.85 -13.40
N LYS A 31 27.04 3.56 -14.14
CA LYS A 31 26.73 4.97 -13.86
C LYS A 31 25.54 5.07 -12.92
N PRO A 32 25.57 6.02 -11.96
CA PRO A 32 24.44 6.23 -11.07
C PRO A 32 23.16 6.59 -11.85
N LEU A 33 22.09 5.86 -11.58
CA LEU A 33 20.76 6.20 -12.06
C LEU A 33 20.07 7.17 -11.10
N SER A 34 19.34 8.12 -11.65
CA SER A 34 18.52 9.01 -10.83
C SER A 34 17.28 8.28 -10.33
N PRO A 35 16.93 8.39 -9.02
CA PRO A 35 15.68 7.83 -8.52
C PRO A 35 14.45 8.49 -9.15
N TYR A 36 14.61 9.66 -9.76
CA TYR A 36 13.54 10.46 -10.36
C TYR A 36 13.08 9.93 -11.73
N ILE A 37 13.81 9.01 -12.34
CA ILE A 37 13.41 8.37 -13.59
C ILE A 37 12.07 7.61 -13.45
N LEU A 38 11.70 7.24 -12.22
CA LEU A 38 10.39 6.66 -11.92
C LEU A 38 9.25 7.62 -12.32
N PHE A 39 9.41 8.90 -12.12
CA PHE A 39 8.38 9.89 -12.49
C PHE A 39 8.17 9.99 -14.00
N ASP A 40 9.25 9.88 -14.77
CA ASP A 40 9.17 9.87 -16.23
C ASP A 40 8.41 8.64 -16.72
N TYR A 41 8.66 7.47 -16.12
CA TYR A 41 7.91 6.25 -16.44
C TYR A 41 6.44 6.36 -16.04
N LEU A 42 6.13 6.84 -14.84
CA LEU A 42 4.74 7.01 -14.39
C LEU A 42 3.98 7.98 -15.30
N THR A 43 4.64 9.05 -15.76
CA THR A 43 4.05 10.00 -16.69
C THR A 43 3.77 9.35 -18.05
N GLN A 44 4.71 8.54 -18.58
CA GLN A 44 4.53 7.84 -19.85
C GLN A 44 3.42 6.79 -19.81
N ILE A 45 3.30 6.04 -18.70
CA ILE A 45 2.30 4.97 -18.60
C ILE A 45 0.89 5.49 -18.27
N ARG A 46 0.73 6.71 -17.81
CA ARG A 46 -0.57 7.31 -17.49
C ARG A 46 -1.55 7.19 -18.65
N ASP A 47 -1.10 7.52 -19.85
CA ASP A 47 -1.93 7.56 -21.05
C ASP A 47 -2.00 6.20 -21.78
N ARG A 48 -1.30 5.18 -21.27
CA ARG A 48 -1.26 3.83 -21.82
C ARG A 48 -2.50 3.04 -21.42
N LYS A 49 -3.35 2.71 -22.38
CA LYS A 49 -4.58 1.92 -22.15
C LYS A 49 -4.31 0.42 -21.96
N ASP A 50 -3.18 -0.06 -22.45
CA ASP A 50 -2.71 -1.44 -22.34
C ASP A 50 -2.08 -1.77 -20.97
N ILE A 51 -1.90 -0.76 -20.10
CA ILE A 51 -1.40 -0.93 -18.74
C ILE A 51 -2.54 -0.62 -17.76
N GLU A 52 -2.97 -1.60 -17.00
CA GLU A 52 -4.01 -1.46 -15.98
C GLU A 52 -3.42 -1.38 -14.56
N VAL A 53 -2.31 -2.08 -14.34
CA VAL A 53 -1.69 -2.26 -13.02
C VAL A 53 -0.26 -1.77 -13.02
N VAL A 54 0.12 -1.06 -11.97
CA VAL A 54 1.48 -0.62 -11.69
C VAL A 54 1.92 -1.20 -10.36
N VAL A 55 3.08 -1.85 -10.33
CA VAL A 55 3.68 -2.39 -9.10
C VAL A 55 5.05 -1.76 -8.91
N ILE A 56 5.27 -1.13 -7.77
CA ILE A 56 6.57 -0.60 -7.34
C ILE A 56 7.13 -1.50 -6.24
N ASP A 57 8.13 -2.30 -6.59
CA ASP A 57 8.82 -3.23 -5.69
C ASP A 57 10.33 -2.94 -5.70
N SER A 58 10.88 -2.39 -4.64
CA SER A 58 10.24 -2.03 -3.38
C SER A 58 10.20 -0.50 -3.21
N PHE A 59 9.10 -0.01 -2.71
CA PHE A 59 8.93 1.41 -2.36
C PHE A 59 9.97 1.85 -1.31
N THR A 60 10.25 1.01 -0.31
CA THR A 60 11.29 1.28 0.70
C THR A 60 12.65 1.55 0.05
N SER A 61 13.09 0.69 -0.88
CA SER A 61 14.37 0.88 -1.56
C SER A 61 14.39 2.15 -2.42
N TRP A 62 13.27 2.50 -3.04
CA TRP A 62 13.16 3.74 -3.80
C TRP A 62 13.26 4.97 -2.87
N THR A 63 12.60 4.97 -1.72
CA THR A 63 12.68 6.08 -0.76
C THR A 63 14.09 6.26 -0.20
N ASP A 64 14.80 5.16 0.06
CA ASP A 64 16.21 5.21 0.48
C ASP A 64 17.10 5.85 -0.60
N HIS A 65 16.87 5.48 -1.87
CA HIS A 65 17.61 6.05 -3.00
C HIS A 65 17.31 7.55 -3.19
N VAL A 66 16.05 7.97 -3.00
CA VAL A 66 15.69 9.40 -3.00
C VAL A 66 16.39 10.14 -1.88
N ALA A 67 16.43 9.58 -0.67
CA ALA A 67 17.14 10.19 0.47
C ALA A 67 18.64 10.38 0.17
N GLU A 68 19.29 9.34 -0.38
CA GLU A 68 20.70 9.42 -0.81
C GLU A 68 20.92 10.53 -1.85
N ALA A 69 20.05 10.64 -2.85
CA ALA A 69 20.14 11.68 -3.87
C ALA A 69 19.94 13.09 -3.28
N CYS A 70 19.01 13.25 -2.33
CA CYS A 70 18.82 14.51 -1.62
C CYS A 70 20.05 14.90 -0.79
N VAL A 71 20.63 13.94 -0.05
CA VAL A 71 21.87 14.18 0.72
C VAL A 71 23.02 14.55 -0.21
N ALA A 72 23.18 13.87 -1.34
CA ALA A 72 24.23 14.18 -2.31
C ALA A 72 24.10 15.61 -2.88
N LYS A 73 22.85 16.10 -3.05
CA LYS A 73 22.57 17.44 -3.60
C LYS A 73 22.68 18.56 -2.56
N TYR A 74 22.14 18.34 -1.36
CA TYR A 74 21.98 19.38 -0.35
C TYR A 74 22.89 19.23 0.88
N GLY A 75 23.69 18.16 0.93
CA GLY A 75 24.60 17.88 2.05
C GLY A 75 23.85 17.62 3.35
N LYS A 76 24.25 18.32 4.43
CA LYS A 76 23.63 18.19 5.77
C LYS A 76 22.58 19.27 6.05
N SER A 77 22.12 19.99 5.03
CA SER A 77 21.14 21.07 5.23
C SER A 77 19.73 20.53 5.51
N PHE A 78 18.89 21.37 6.08
CA PHE A 78 17.48 21.05 6.32
C PHE A 78 16.68 20.84 5.02
N GLU A 79 17.19 21.37 3.91
CA GLU A 79 16.59 21.25 2.57
C GLU A 79 16.49 19.79 2.10
N VAL A 80 17.39 18.90 2.59
CA VAL A 80 17.33 17.45 2.32
C VAL A 80 15.94 16.90 2.62
N TRP A 81 15.43 17.17 3.81
CA TRP A 81 14.14 16.61 4.25
C TRP A 81 12.93 17.28 3.57
N SER A 82 13.05 18.55 3.24
CA SER A 82 12.00 19.25 2.48
C SER A 82 11.89 18.71 1.06
N GLU A 83 13.03 18.50 0.40
CA GLU A 83 13.07 17.93 -0.94
C GLU A 83 12.63 16.45 -0.94
N TYR A 84 13.12 15.65 -0.01
CA TYR A 84 12.68 14.28 0.17
C TYR A 84 11.16 14.18 0.32
N ALA A 85 10.57 15.01 1.18
CA ALA A 85 9.14 15.07 1.38
C ALA A 85 8.40 15.43 0.09
N ARG A 86 8.93 16.38 -0.67
CA ARG A 86 8.36 16.80 -1.96
C ARG A 86 8.36 15.66 -2.98
N GLN A 87 9.42 14.87 -3.04
CA GLN A 87 9.52 13.73 -3.96
C GLN A 87 8.51 12.63 -3.64
N ILE A 88 8.34 12.30 -2.35
CA ILE A 88 7.33 11.32 -1.94
C ILE A 88 5.91 11.82 -2.26
N THR A 89 5.61 13.08 -1.96
CA THR A 89 4.31 13.67 -2.30
C THR A 89 4.05 13.58 -3.79
N MET A 90 5.03 13.96 -4.62
CA MET A 90 4.92 13.91 -6.07
C MET A 90 4.67 12.50 -6.59
N LEU A 91 5.28 11.46 -5.98
CA LEU A 91 4.99 10.07 -6.34
C LEU A 91 3.51 9.73 -6.11
N PHE A 92 2.99 10.03 -4.93
CA PHE A 92 1.59 9.74 -4.62
C PHE A 92 0.62 10.51 -5.55
N ASP A 93 0.92 11.76 -5.88
CA ASP A 93 0.12 12.55 -6.81
C ASP A 93 0.11 11.93 -8.22
N LEU A 94 1.26 11.47 -8.71
CA LEU A 94 1.36 10.78 -9.99
C LEU A 94 0.60 9.45 -9.99
N LEU A 95 0.72 8.65 -8.92
CA LEU A 95 0.01 7.38 -8.79
C LEU A 95 -1.51 7.61 -8.76
N LYS A 96 -1.99 8.55 -7.95
CA LYS A 96 -3.42 8.90 -7.86
C LYS A 96 -3.98 9.41 -9.19
N SER A 97 -3.21 10.20 -9.92
CA SER A 97 -3.62 10.75 -11.22
C SER A 97 -3.45 9.79 -12.39
N SER A 98 -2.83 8.63 -12.17
CA SER A 98 -2.55 7.66 -13.25
C SER A 98 -3.79 6.95 -13.78
N GLY A 99 -4.85 6.84 -12.98
CA GLY A 99 -6.04 6.04 -13.30
C GLY A 99 -5.75 4.53 -13.34
N LYS A 100 -4.68 4.06 -12.68
CA LYS A 100 -4.24 2.67 -12.63
C LYS A 100 -4.43 2.09 -11.22
N TYR A 101 -4.49 0.76 -11.12
CA TYR A 101 -4.32 0.08 -9.85
C TYR A 101 -2.86 0.09 -9.47
N CYS A 102 -2.51 0.81 -8.41
CA CYS A 102 -1.12 1.00 -8.02
C CYS A 102 -0.83 0.25 -6.72
N PHE A 103 0.16 -0.64 -6.76
CA PHE A 103 0.63 -1.38 -5.61
C PHE A 103 2.04 -0.91 -5.23
N LEU A 104 2.20 -0.47 -4.00
CA LEU A 104 3.48 -0.14 -3.40
C LEU A 104 3.86 -1.27 -2.43
N ILE A 105 4.92 -2.00 -2.76
CA ILE A 105 5.46 -3.06 -1.91
C ILE A 105 6.59 -2.45 -1.08
N GLY A 106 6.51 -2.56 0.22
CA GLY A 106 7.51 -2.04 1.13
C GLY A 106 7.80 -2.97 2.29
N HIS A 107 8.95 -2.76 2.91
CA HIS A 107 9.32 -3.45 4.14
C HIS A 107 8.68 -2.76 5.34
N ASP A 108 8.39 -3.54 6.36
CA ASP A 108 7.97 -3.00 7.64
C ASP A 108 9.15 -2.70 8.55
N GLU A 109 8.90 -1.84 9.52
CA GLU A 109 9.75 -1.62 10.68
C GLU A 109 8.91 -1.54 11.95
N VAL A 110 9.53 -1.89 13.08
CA VAL A 110 8.88 -1.79 14.39
C VAL A 110 9.16 -0.39 14.94
N VAL A 111 8.10 0.35 15.19
CA VAL A 111 8.15 1.68 15.80
C VAL A 111 7.50 1.60 17.18
N GLN A 112 8.19 2.12 18.20
CA GLN A 112 7.63 2.22 19.55
C GLN A 112 6.79 3.50 19.64
N ILE A 113 5.49 3.34 19.89
CA ILE A 113 4.57 4.45 20.13
C ILE A 113 4.04 4.29 21.55
N GLU A 114 4.46 5.17 22.43
CA GLU A 114 4.21 5.02 23.87
C GLU A 114 4.70 3.65 24.35
N ASP A 115 3.83 2.82 24.92
CA ASP A 115 4.17 1.48 25.43
C ASP A 115 3.85 0.35 24.43
N GLN A 116 3.46 0.70 23.20
CA GLN A 116 3.08 -0.28 22.18
C GLN A 116 4.08 -0.31 21.02
N ALA A 117 4.52 -1.52 20.67
CA ALA A 117 5.28 -1.77 19.45
C ALA A 117 4.31 -1.89 18.27
N THR A 118 4.45 -1.01 17.28
CA THR A 118 3.60 -0.99 16.07
C THR A 118 4.47 -1.22 14.85
N LYS A 119 4.00 -2.05 13.92
CA LYS A 119 4.63 -2.28 12.63
C LYS A 119 4.09 -1.31 11.60
N ARG A 120 4.99 -0.60 10.94
CA ARG A 120 4.67 0.40 9.92
C ARG A 120 5.56 0.23 8.71
N LEU A 121 5.17 0.84 7.62
CA LEU A 121 6.00 0.92 6.43
C LEU A 121 7.31 1.66 6.75
N LYS A 122 8.43 1.03 6.44
CA LYS A 122 9.76 1.62 6.61
C LYS A 122 9.99 2.69 5.55
N VAL A 123 10.10 3.94 6.00
CA VAL A 123 10.45 5.10 5.18
C VAL A 123 11.36 6.03 5.97
N GLY A 124 12.29 6.70 5.30
CA GLY A 124 13.14 7.68 5.94
C GLY A 124 12.39 8.91 6.45
N GLY A 125 12.81 9.45 7.58
CA GLY A 125 12.31 10.71 8.14
C GLY A 125 11.03 10.60 8.95
N LYS A 126 11.08 11.06 10.20
CA LYS A 126 9.96 11.02 11.17
C LYS A 126 8.62 11.56 10.64
N LYS A 127 8.64 12.54 9.74
CA LYS A 127 7.44 13.12 9.14
C LYS A 127 6.60 12.10 8.37
N TRP A 128 7.25 11.08 7.81
CA TRP A 128 6.61 10.09 6.95
C TRP A 128 6.20 8.81 7.67
N GLU A 129 6.53 8.67 8.94
CA GLU A 129 6.04 7.56 9.76
C GLU A 129 4.50 7.53 9.79
N GLY A 130 3.90 6.52 9.17
CA GLY A 130 2.44 6.37 9.04
C GLY A 130 1.76 7.29 8.03
N MET A 131 2.49 8.20 7.38
CA MET A 131 1.91 9.11 6.38
C MET A 131 1.70 8.44 5.03
N CYS A 132 2.57 7.52 4.64
CA CYS A 132 2.41 6.78 3.38
C CYS A 132 1.19 5.87 3.41
N GLU A 133 0.96 5.19 4.52
CA GLU A 133 -0.23 4.36 4.72
C GLU A 133 -1.51 5.20 4.68
N LYS A 134 -1.47 6.45 5.14
CA LYS A 134 -2.61 7.37 5.06
C LYS A 134 -3.00 7.67 3.61
N GLU A 135 -2.02 7.81 2.72
CA GLU A 135 -2.24 8.11 1.31
C GLU A 135 -2.83 6.92 0.52
N ALA A 136 -2.65 5.69 1.01
CA ALA A 136 -3.20 4.49 0.40
C ALA A 136 -4.67 4.28 0.81
N LEU A 137 -5.49 3.82 -0.14
CA LEU A 137 -6.88 3.42 0.12
C LEU A 137 -6.95 2.14 0.93
N VAL A 138 -6.12 1.18 0.58
CA VAL A 138 -6.00 -0.14 1.20
C VAL A 138 -4.56 -0.34 1.60
N VAL A 139 -4.32 -0.80 2.81
CA VAL A 139 -3.01 -1.23 3.31
C VAL A 139 -3.15 -2.68 3.75
N LEU A 140 -2.45 -3.57 3.08
CA LEU A 140 -2.46 -5.01 3.37
C LEU A 140 -1.12 -5.39 4.01
N TYR A 141 -1.19 -6.16 5.09
CA TYR A 141 0.00 -6.69 5.72
C TYR A 141 0.19 -8.16 5.31
N SER A 142 1.27 -8.43 4.54
CA SER A 142 1.57 -9.79 4.11
C SER A 142 2.20 -10.59 5.25
N THR A 143 1.61 -11.72 5.57
CA THR A 143 2.07 -12.60 6.63
C THR A 143 1.86 -14.08 6.27
N MET A 144 2.30 -14.96 7.14
CA MET A 144 2.07 -16.41 7.03
C MET A 144 1.10 -16.85 8.09
N SER A 145 0.11 -17.62 7.67
CA SER A 145 -0.86 -18.29 8.53
C SER A 145 -0.76 -19.81 8.36
N ARG A 146 -1.42 -20.58 9.22
CA ARG A 146 -1.55 -22.02 9.06
C ARG A 146 -2.99 -22.37 8.75
N ASP A 147 -3.18 -23.21 7.75
CA ASP A 147 -4.49 -23.75 7.46
C ASP A 147 -4.90 -24.82 8.50
N GLU A 148 -6.11 -25.33 8.40
CA GLU A 148 -6.66 -26.36 9.31
C GLU A 148 -5.82 -27.66 9.36
N SER A 149 -5.06 -27.93 8.31
CA SER A 149 -4.14 -29.07 8.23
C SER A 149 -2.77 -28.79 8.85
N GLY A 150 -2.52 -27.54 9.31
CA GLY A 150 -1.25 -27.06 9.83
C GLY A 150 -0.25 -26.65 8.76
N LYS A 151 -0.61 -26.66 7.46
CA LYS A 151 0.24 -26.22 6.35
C LYS A 151 0.31 -24.69 6.32
N LEU A 152 1.52 -24.17 6.07
CA LEU A 152 1.74 -22.75 5.92
C LEU A 152 1.09 -22.23 4.63
N LYS A 153 0.39 -21.10 4.74
CA LYS A 153 -0.09 -20.32 3.62
C LYS A 153 0.27 -18.84 3.80
N TYR A 154 0.46 -18.15 2.68
CA TYR A 154 0.63 -16.70 2.68
C TYR A 154 -0.73 -16.03 2.62
N VAL A 155 -0.93 -15.03 3.47
CA VAL A 155 -2.18 -14.29 3.57
C VAL A 155 -1.92 -12.79 3.64
N PHE A 156 -2.95 -12.02 3.34
CA PHE A 156 -3.00 -10.58 3.66
C PHE A 156 -3.93 -10.36 4.84
N GLN A 157 -3.45 -9.62 5.84
CA GLN A 157 -4.34 -8.98 6.83
C GLN A 157 -4.98 -7.75 6.21
N THR A 158 -6.29 -7.62 6.35
CA THR A 158 -7.11 -6.55 5.74
C THR A 158 -7.38 -5.39 6.68
N GLN A 159 -7.26 -5.61 7.99
CA GLN A 159 -7.50 -4.66 9.06
C GLN A 159 -6.38 -4.74 10.11
N THR A 160 -6.23 -3.69 10.90
CA THR A 160 -5.26 -3.68 11.99
C THR A 160 -5.64 -4.65 13.11
N ASP A 161 -4.63 -5.29 13.68
CA ASP A 161 -4.69 -6.09 14.91
C ASP A 161 -4.20 -5.29 16.14
N GLY A 162 -3.99 -3.98 15.99
CA GLY A 162 -3.37 -3.12 16.99
C GLY A 162 -1.84 -3.06 16.89
N ILE A 163 -1.21 -3.96 16.11
CA ILE A 163 0.24 -4.02 15.88
C ILE A 163 0.58 -3.56 14.47
N THR A 164 -0.16 -4.04 13.48
CA THR A 164 0.03 -3.69 12.06
C THR A 164 -0.77 -2.45 11.67
N SER A 165 -0.31 -1.75 10.63
CA SER A 165 -1.03 -0.61 10.03
C SER A 165 -2.00 -1.02 8.92
N ALA A 166 -2.40 -2.30 8.85
CA ALA A 166 -3.35 -2.77 7.86
C ALA A 166 -4.69 -2.05 7.99
N LYS A 167 -5.28 -1.68 6.84
CA LYS A 167 -6.58 -1.02 6.77
C LYS A 167 -7.24 -1.26 5.41
N SER A 168 -8.56 -1.29 5.41
CA SER A 168 -9.38 -1.24 4.20
C SER A 168 -10.69 -0.53 4.48
N PRO A 169 -11.40 -0.01 3.45
CA PRO A 169 -12.74 0.52 3.60
C PRO A 169 -13.69 -0.50 4.23
N MET A 170 -14.60 -0.01 5.08
CA MET A 170 -15.59 -0.85 5.74
C MET A 170 -16.42 -1.63 4.71
N GLY A 171 -16.51 -2.94 4.88
CA GLY A 171 -17.26 -3.83 3.98
C GLY A 171 -16.54 -4.19 2.67
N MET A 172 -15.32 -3.70 2.43
CA MET A 172 -14.55 -4.13 1.26
C MET A 172 -14.10 -5.58 1.39
N PHE A 173 -13.62 -5.99 2.55
CA PHE A 173 -13.25 -7.36 2.88
C PHE A 173 -14.04 -7.80 4.12
N GLU A 174 -14.60 -9.00 4.06
CA GLU A 174 -15.38 -9.58 5.15
C GLU A 174 -14.45 -10.27 6.18
N ASP A 175 -13.38 -10.90 5.67
CA ASP A 175 -12.44 -11.64 6.48
C ASP A 175 -11.24 -10.79 6.89
N PHE A 176 -10.73 -11.06 8.10
CA PHE A 176 -9.51 -10.44 8.62
C PHE A 176 -8.26 -10.88 7.85
N GLU A 177 -8.20 -12.16 7.47
CA GLU A 177 -7.16 -12.73 6.62
C GLU A 177 -7.75 -13.20 5.31
N ILE A 178 -7.14 -12.82 4.21
CA ILE A 178 -7.49 -13.24 2.85
C ILE A 178 -6.27 -13.82 2.14
N ASP A 179 -6.49 -14.54 1.05
CA ASP A 179 -5.39 -15.09 0.27
C ASP A 179 -4.48 -13.99 -0.28
N ASN A 180 -3.17 -14.27 -0.32
CA ASN A 180 -2.18 -13.34 -0.87
C ASN A 180 -2.22 -13.38 -2.41
N ASP A 181 -3.27 -12.78 -2.97
CA ASP A 181 -3.55 -12.72 -4.40
C ASP A 181 -3.96 -11.29 -4.80
N LEU A 182 -3.08 -10.59 -5.53
CA LEU A 182 -3.33 -9.22 -5.99
C LEU A 182 -4.45 -9.14 -7.03
N GLN A 183 -4.70 -10.20 -7.82
CA GLN A 183 -5.80 -10.23 -8.77
C GLN A 183 -7.13 -10.19 -8.03
N MET A 184 -7.28 -10.99 -6.99
CA MET A 184 -8.47 -10.99 -6.13
C MET A 184 -8.69 -9.60 -5.49
N ILE A 185 -7.62 -8.92 -5.06
CA ILE A 185 -7.72 -7.56 -4.51
C ILE A 185 -8.28 -6.59 -5.56
N ILE A 186 -7.78 -6.63 -6.80
CA ILE A 186 -8.27 -5.77 -7.88
C ILE A 186 -9.75 -6.04 -8.16
N GLU A 187 -10.14 -7.31 -8.26
CA GLU A 187 -11.52 -7.70 -8.50
C GLU A 187 -12.45 -7.23 -7.37
N ARG A 188 -12.00 -7.37 -6.12
CA ARG A 188 -12.75 -6.90 -4.97
C ARG A 188 -12.88 -5.37 -4.94
N MET A 189 -11.81 -4.64 -5.26
CA MET A 189 -11.86 -3.19 -5.40
C MET A 189 -12.83 -2.75 -6.50
N LYS A 190 -12.80 -3.41 -7.66
CA LYS A 190 -13.74 -3.15 -8.76
C LYS A 190 -15.18 -3.34 -8.29
N ALA A 191 -15.48 -4.49 -7.70
CA ALA A 191 -16.81 -4.81 -7.21
C ALA A 191 -17.30 -3.80 -6.15
N PHE A 192 -16.42 -3.43 -5.21
CA PHE A 192 -16.78 -2.51 -4.12
C PHE A 192 -17.22 -1.12 -4.62
N TYR A 193 -16.64 -0.63 -5.73
CA TYR A 193 -16.99 0.68 -6.29
C TYR A 193 -18.05 0.63 -7.38
N THR A 194 -18.36 -0.55 -7.93
CA THR A 194 -19.41 -0.71 -8.94
C THR A 194 -20.73 -1.18 -8.36
N ASP A 195 -20.70 -1.88 -7.22
CA ASP A 195 -21.91 -2.20 -6.49
C ASP A 195 -22.54 -0.89 -5.98
N GLU A 196 -23.77 -0.59 -6.41
CA GLU A 196 -24.58 0.45 -5.77
C GLU A 196 -24.62 0.16 -4.27
N PRO A 197 -24.50 1.17 -3.40
CA PRO A 197 -24.52 0.95 -1.98
C PRO A 197 -25.82 0.18 -1.66
N LYS A 198 -25.68 -1.09 -1.26
CA LYS A 198 -26.80 -1.82 -0.66
C LYS A 198 -27.22 -0.95 0.51
N ALA A 199 -28.37 -0.26 0.36
CA ALA A 199 -28.96 0.46 1.44
C ALA A 199 -29.06 -0.54 2.60
N GLU A 200 -28.24 -0.37 3.62
CA GLU A 200 -28.43 -1.07 4.88
C GLU A 200 -29.85 -0.75 5.30
N VAL A 201 -30.72 -1.73 5.12
CA VAL A 201 -32.02 -1.72 5.78
C VAL A 201 -31.67 -1.73 7.27
N ALA A 202 -31.66 -0.53 7.84
CA ALA A 202 -31.63 -0.36 9.27
C ALA A 202 -32.75 -1.26 9.80
N LYS A 203 -32.38 -2.38 10.41
CA LYS A 203 -33.30 -3.11 11.25
C LYS A 203 -33.59 -2.15 12.40
N GLU A 204 -34.66 -1.40 12.27
CA GLU A 204 -35.31 -0.78 13.41
C GLU A 204 -35.60 -1.92 14.40
N GLU A 205 -34.71 -2.09 15.36
CA GLU A 205 -35.03 -2.81 16.57
C GLU A 205 -36.18 -2.04 17.21
N GLU A 206 -37.36 -2.63 17.12
CA GLU A 206 -38.51 -2.20 17.89
C GLU A 206 -38.08 -2.09 19.38
N ILE A 207 -37.81 -0.86 19.82
CA ILE A 207 -37.64 -0.54 21.23
C ILE A 207 -38.99 -0.76 21.83
N LYS A 208 -39.18 -1.95 22.42
CA LYS A 208 -40.39 -2.26 23.24
C LYS A 208 -40.57 -1.18 24.30
N PRO A 209 -41.77 -0.62 24.44
CA PRO A 209 -42.06 0.45 25.40
C PRO A 209 -42.16 -0.11 26.82
N ALA A 210 -41.06 -0.23 27.52
CA ALA A 210 -41.00 -0.72 28.92
C ALA A 210 -40.46 0.31 29.89
N VAL A 211 -40.59 1.62 29.65
CA VAL A 211 -40.30 2.67 30.66
C VAL A 211 -41.30 3.80 30.56
N LYS A 212 -42.59 3.51 30.72
CA LYS A 212 -43.63 4.51 30.98
C LYS A 212 -44.42 4.26 32.29
N LYS A 213 -43.76 3.70 33.32
CA LYS A 213 -44.43 3.46 34.63
C LYS A 213 -43.66 3.95 35.83
N ALA A 214 -42.72 4.87 35.70
CA ALA A 214 -41.97 5.36 36.87
C ALA A 214 -41.98 6.89 37.07
N LEU A 215 -42.85 7.65 36.40
CA LEU A 215 -42.88 9.12 36.56
C LEU A 215 -44.25 9.68 36.93
N ASN A 216 -45.14 8.85 37.52
CA ASN A 216 -46.37 9.36 38.16
C ASN A 216 -46.55 8.75 39.54
N LYS A 217 -45.65 9.08 40.47
CA LYS A 217 -45.88 9.06 41.94
C LYS A 217 -44.79 9.91 42.60
N LYS A 218 -45.01 11.17 42.71
CA LYS A 218 -44.94 12.10 43.85
C LYS A 218 -44.96 13.51 43.34
#